data_fb426887a0bc7b1b9bf79ac69bf30ded
#
_entry.id   fb426887a0bc7b1b9bf79ac69bf30ded
#
_cell.length_a   1.000
_cell.length_b   1.000
_cell.length_c   1.000
_cell.angle_alpha   90.00
_cell.angle_beta   90.00
_cell.angle_gamma   90.00
#
_symmetry.space_group_name_H-M   'P 1'
#
loop_
_entity.id
_entity.type
_entity.pdbx_description
1 polymer ?
#
loop_
_entity_poly.entity_id
_entity_poly.type
_entity_poly.pdbx_seq_one_letter_code
_entity_poly.pdbx_strand_id
1 'polypeptide(L)'
;MVREGNIATANSLGAPPRRLPAPLLAIHPVPEYATEGDLAARYADMKEVLQVPWMGVVTMAFAHYPNFFGELWRGLRPLCASRPFVEAAGELRGFCEEYVLELKPPPIGERLAESGYGGREIGNICEMIEIFSHGNFPYLMIASLTRSVLLGGAFGGRSDDAPLFEGRHAPDVSQPFLLMERHHADAPTQAVYDDIMATLGLPFVNTDYRALARWPSYFAMAWGDLQPS
;
A
#
# COMPACT_ATOMS: atom_id res chain seq x y z
N MET A 1 1.35 29.17 20.57
CA MET A 1 0.00 28.75 21.03
C MET A 1 -0.42 27.57 20.15
N VAL A 2 -0.06 26.36 20.56
CA VAL A 2 -0.34 25.13 19.86
C VAL A 2 -1.84 24.83 20.09
N ARG A 3 -2.61 24.72 19.01
CA ARG A 3 -3.98 24.22 19.10
C ARG A 3 -3.90 22.74 19.44
N GLU A 4 -4.29 22.40 20.66
CA GLU A 4 -4.62 21.02 21.02
C GLU A 4 -5.75 20.54 20.09
N GLY A 5 -5.39 19.72 19.10
CA GLY A 5 -6.35 18.98 18.34
C GLY A 5 -6.98 17.94 19.26
N ASN A 6 -8.27 18.04 19.50
CA ASN A 6 -9.07 17.04 20.18
C ASN A 6 -8.88 15.70 19.48
N ILE A 7 -8.03 14.85 20.04
CA ILE A 7 -8.06 13.42 19.75
C ILE A 7 -9.30 12.91 20.49
N ALA A 8 -10.43 12.89 19.78
CA ALA A 8 -11.61 12.20 20.28
C ALA A 8 -11.21 10.74 20.53
N THR A 9 -11.30 10.34 21.78
CA THR A 9 -11.07 8.97 22.21
C THR A 9 -11.91 8.02 21.35
N ALA A 10 -11.26 7.06 20.72
CA ALA A 10 -11.82 6.13 19.74
C ALA A 10 -13.01 5.27 20.24
N ASN A 11 -13.42 5.41 21.50
CA ASN A 11 -14.43 4.60 22.15
C ASN A 11 -15.88 5.12 22.07
N SER A 12 -16.17 6.16 21.29
CA SER A 12 -17.55 6.69 21.15
C SER A 12 -18.05 6.86 19.72
N LEU A 13 -17.23 6.53 18.73
CA LEU A 13 -17.65 6.54 17.34
C LEU A 13 -18.02 5.11 16.97
N GLY A 14 -19.32 4.81 16.87
CA GLY A 14 -19.79 3.61 16.19
C GLY A 14 -19.06 3.46 14.84
N ALA A 15 -18.87 2.22 14.37
CA ALA A 15 -18.18 1.96 13.11
C ALA A 15 -18.61 2.97 12.06
N PRO A 16 -17.69 3.66 11.39
CA PRO A 16 -18.06 4.66 10.39
C PRO A 16 -18.94 3.99 9.34
N PRO A 17 -20.04 4.62 8.92
CA PRO A 17 -20.90 4.02 7.92
C PRO A 17 -20.06 3.71 6.68
N ARG A 18 -20.14 2.48 6.16
CA ARG A 18 -19.54 2.10 4.88
C ARG A 18 -20.09 3.06 3.82
N ARG A 19 -19.31 4.02 3.43
CA ARG A 19 -19.60 4.89 2.30
C ARG A 19 -18.75 4.39 1.15
N LEU A 20 -19.42 3.87 0.13
CA LEU A 20 -18.75 3.75 -1.16
C LEU A 20 -18.22 5.15 -1.52
N PRO A 21 -16.94 5.27 -1.90
CA PRO A 21 -16.42 6.55 -2.35
C PRO A 21 -17.29 7.06 -3.50
N ALA A 22 -17.42 8.38 -3.64
CA ALA A 22 -18.02 8.94 -4.84
C ALA A 22 -17.32 8.37 -6.07
N PRO A 23 -18.04 8.18 -7.21
CA PRO A 23 -17.41 7.62 -8.40
C PRO A 23 -16.09 8.31 -8.70
N LEU A 24 -15.01 7.54 -8.70
CA LEU A 24 -13.69 8.07 -9.03
C LEU A 24 -13.69 8.45 -10.51
N LEU A 25 -13.13 9.61 -10.81
CA LEU A 25 -12.77 9.95 -12.19
C LEU A 25 -11.83 8.91 -12.75
N ALA A 26 -11.83 8.73 -14.08
CA ALA A 26 -10.91 7.82 -14.73
C ALA A 26 -9.47 8.13 -14.33
N ILE A 27 -8.79 7.14 -13.78
CA ILE A 27 -7.38 7.23 -13.39
C ILE A 27 -6.56 6.59 -14.50
N HIS A 28 -5.53 7.28 -14.95
CA HIS A 28 -4.64 6.83 -16.01
C HIS A 28 -3.22 6.62 -15.44
N PRO A 29 -2.98 5.56 -14.65
CA PRO A 29 -1.65 5.29 -14.13
C PRO A 29 -0.69 4.94 -15.27
N VAL A 30 0.53 5.43 -15.20
CA VAL A 30 1.61 5.04 -16.12
C VAL A 30 2.30 3.81 -15.54
N PRO A 31 2.08 2.60 -16.08
CA PRO A 31 2.67 1.40 -15.51
C PRO A 31 4.19 1.35 -15.75
N GLU A 32 4.91 0.64 -14.88
CA GLU A 32 6.37 0.57 -14.91
C GLU A 32 6.93 0.13 -16.27
N TYR A 33 6.29 -0.86 -16.90
CA TYR A 33 6.71 -1.38 -18.20
C TYR A 33 6.53 -0.39 -19.38
N ALA A 34 5.77 0.68 -19.17
CA ALA A 34 5.53 1.73 -20.15
C ALA A 34 6.38 2.99 -19.91
N THR A 35 7.34 2.92 -18.97
CA THR A 35 8.19 4.07 -18.65
C THR A 35 9.53 3.99 -19.36
N GLU A 36 10.01 5.16 -19.79
CA GLU A 36 11.31 5.32 -20.45
C GLU A 36 12.02 6.58 -19.92
N GLY A 37 13.33 6.67 -20.15
CA GLY A 37 14.13 7.86 -19.86
C GLY A 37 14.00 8.33 -18.40
N ASP A 38 13.76 9.62 -18.21
CA ASP A 38 13.69 10.26 -16.89
C ASP A 38 12.58 9.69 -15.99
N LEU A 39 11.45 9.26 -16.57
CA LEU A 39 10.37 8.69 -15.80
C LEU A 39 10.75 7.33 -15.23
N ALA A 40 11.36 6.48 -16.03
CA ALA A 40 11.88 5.19 -15.59
C ALA A 40 12.95 5.37 -14.50
N ALA A 41 13.85 6.33 -14.67
CA ALA A 41 14.86 6.65 -13.65
C ALA A 41 14.24 7.13 -12.31
N ARG A 42 13.20 7.96 -12.37
CA ARG A 42 12.48 8.40 -11.17
C ARG A 42 11.74 7.26 -10.46
N TYR A 43 11.15 6.35 -11.21
CA TYR A 43 10.53 5.15 -10.63
C TYR A 43 11.56 4.27 -9.93
N ALA A 44 12.71 4.06 -10.57
CA ALA A 44 13.80 3.31 -9.98
C ALA A 44 14.30 3.96 -8.68
N ASP A 45 14.56 5.27 -8.69
CA ASP A 45 14.99 6.04 -7.53
C ASP A 45 13.94 6.02 -6.40
N MET A 46 12.64 6.14 -6.73
CA MET A 46 11.58 6.04 -5.72
C MET A 46 11.54 4.65 -5.07
N LYS A 47 11.62 3.59 -5.86
CA LYS A 47 11.65 2.22 -5.34
C LYS A 47 12.90 1.95 -4.50
N GLU A 48 14.04 2.51 -4.89
CA GLU A 48 15.28 2.41 -4.12
C GLU A 48 15.16 3.12 -2.77
N VAL A 49 14.69 4.37 -2.76
CA VAL A 49 14.52 5.16 -1.53
C VAL A 49 13.53 4.53 -0.56
N LEU A 50 12.40 4.04 -1.07
CA LEU A 50 11.36 3.38 -0.26
C LEU A 50 11.67 1.90 0.01
N GLN A 51 12.69 1.35 -0.64
CA GLN A 51 13.07 -0.06 -0.58
C GLN A 51 11.89 -1.01 -0.86
N VAL A 52 11.19 -0.76 -1.96
CA VAL A 52 10.02 -1.53 -2.40
C VAL A 52 10.20 -2.08 -3.81
N PRO A 53 9.64 -3.26 -4.15
CA PRO A 53 9.81 -3.84 -5.50
C PRO A 53 8.82 -3.31 -6.54
N TRP A 54 7.88 -2.45 -6.18
CA TRP A 54 6.83 -1.95 -7.11
C TRP A 54 6.56 -0.46 -6.94
N MET A 55 5.91 0.15 -7.95
CA MET A 55 5.37 1.50 -7.85
C MET A 55 3.93 1.48 -7.33
N GLY A 56 3.64 2.28 -6.31
CA GLY A 56 2.27 2.47 -5.81
C GLY A 56 1.35 3.08 -6.89
N VAL A 57 0.12 2.59 -6.99
CA VAL A 57 -0.83 3.03 -8.02
C VAL A 57 -1.09 4.55 -7.99
N VAL A 58 -1.09 5.15 -6.82
CA VAL A 58 -1.27 6.61 -6.67
C VAL A 58 -0.11 7.37 -7.29
N THR A 59 1.12 6.92 -7.08
CA THR A 59 2.31 7.55 -7.68
C THR A 59 2.38 7.33 -9.19
N MET A 60 1.94 6.17 -9.68
CA MET A 60 1.76 5.94 -11.11
C MET A 60 0.70 6.86 -11.73
N ALA A 61 -0.37 7.17 -10.99
CA ALA A 61 -1.37 8.15 -11.43
C ALA A 61 -0.80 9.58 -11.44
N PHE A 62 0.04 9.96 -10.49
CA PHE A 62 0.75 11.25 -10.50
C PHE A 62 1.69 11.36 -11.72
N ALA A 63 2.30 10.26 -12.13
CA ALA A 63 3.21 10.22 -13.28
C ALA A 63 2.51 10.51 -14.62
N HIS A 64 1.17 10.40 -14.69
CA HIS A 64 0.41 10.90 -15.84
C HIS A 64 0.62 12.40 -16.07
N TYR A 65 1.03 13.14 -15.05
CA TYR A 65 1.39 14.56 -15.09
C TYR A 65 2.90 14.71 -14.86
N PRO A 66 3.76 14.50 -15.87
CA PRO A 66 5.21 14.30 -15.68
C PRO A 66 5.92 15.48 -15.02
N ASN A 67 5.52 16.71 -15.32
CA ASN A 67 6.10 17.90 -14.68
C ASN A 67 5.73 17.95 -13.18
N PHE A 68 4.45 17.73 -12.86
CA PHE A 68 3.99 17.67 -11.47
C PHE A 68 4.70 16.55 -10.70
N PHE A 69 4.74 15.35 -11.25
CA PHE A 69 5.40 14.21 -10.60
C PHE A 69 6.90 14.45 -10.38
N GLY A 70 7.56 15.09 -11.35
CA GLY A 70 8.98 15.45 -11.24
C GLY A 70 9.26 16.45 -10.12
N GLU A 71 8.46 17.50 -10.00
CA GLU A 71 8.58 18.50 -8.92
C GLU A 71 8.22 17.90 -7.57
N LEU A 72 7.14 17.12 -7.51
CA LEU A 72 6.70 16.44 -6.31
C LEU A 72 7.80 15.51 -5.77
N TRP A 73 8.34 14.64 -6.61
CA TRP A 73 9.37 13.72 -6.17
C TRP A 73 10.66 14.41 -5.75
N ARG A 74 11.06 15.45 -6.47
CA ARG A 74 12.22 16.26 -6.08
C ARG A 74 12.06 16.84 -4.66
N GLY A 75 10.86 17.32 -4.33
CA GLY A 75 10.56 17.85 -3.00
C GLY A 75 10.42 16.80 -1.91
N LEU A 76 9.83 15.63 -2.24
CA LEU A 76 9.57 14.56 -1.26
C LEU A 76 10.76 13.63 -1.05
N ARG A 77 11.64 13.48 -2.04
CA ARG A 77 12.75 12.52 -1.96
C ARG A 77 13.62 12.64 -0.72
N PRO A 78 14.10 13.85 -0.33
CA PRO A 78 14.91 14.00 0.88
C PRO A 78 14.14 13.60 2.15
N LEU A 79 12.85 13.93 2.20
CA LEU A 79 11.98 13.53 3.29
C LEU A 79 11.81 12.02 3.34
N CYS A 80 11.49 11.37 2.22
CA CYS A 80 11.29 9.93 2.13
C CYS A 80 12.56 9.13 2.48
N ALA A 81 13.75 9.69 2.20
CA ALA A 81 15.02 9.09 2.57
C ALA A 81 15.42 9.34 4.04
N SER A 82 14.67 10.15 4.77
CA SER A 82 15.02 10.52 6.14
C SER A 82 14.61 9.48 7.16
N ARG A 83 15.37 9.38 8.25
CA ARG A 83 15.06 8.52 9.39
C ARG A 83 13.67 8.81 9.97
N PRO A 84 13.25 10.07 10.22
CA PRO A 84 11.92 10.35 10.75
C PRO A 84 10.78 9.84 9.85
N PHE A 85 10.94 9.85 8.53
CA PHE A 85 9.92 9.35 7.62
C PHE A 85 9.80 7.82 7.70
N VAL A 86 10.93 7.13 7.70
CA VAL A 86 10.96 5.66 7.79
C VAL A 86 10.39 5.18 9.12
N GLU A 87 10.78 5.84 10.23
CA GLU A 87 10.27 5.53 11.56
C GLU A 87 8.76 5.80 11.65
N ALA A 88 8.27 6.93 11.14
CA ALA A 88 6.84 7.25 11.12
C ALA A 88 6.02 6.24 10.26
N ALA A 89 6.58 5.74 9.17
CA ALA A 89 5.94 4.69 8.38
C ALA A 89 5.83 3.38 9.19
N GLY A 90 6.88 3.03 9.94
CA GLY A 90 6.88 1.89 10.86
C GLY A 90 5.89 2.04 12.01
N GLU A 91 5.80 3.21 12.63
CA GLU A 91 4.82 3.52 13.67
C GLU A 91 3.38 3.41 13.16
N LEU A 92 3.11 3.96 11.96
CA LEU A 92 1.80 3.88 11.33
C LEU A 92 1.41 2.43 11.01
N ARG A 93 2.39 1.64 10.54
CA ARG A 93 2.22 0.19 10.34
C ARG A 93 1.83 -0.49 11.65
N GLY A 94 2.61 -0.31 12.71
CA GLY A 94 2.35 -0.93 14.02
C GLY A 94 0.98 -0.56 14.57
N PHE A 95 0.60 0.71 14.46
CA PHE A 95 -0.73 1.16 14.86
C PHE A 95 -1.86 0.43 14.11
N CYS A 96 -1.73 0.26 12.79
CA CYS A 96 -2.73 -0.45 12.01
C CYS A 96 -2.76 -1.95 12.34
N GLU A 97 -1.61 -2.58 12.56
CA GLU A 97 -1.52 -3.99 12.96
C GLU A 97 -2.20 -4.24 14.33
N GLU A 98 -1.94 -3.39 15.31
CA GLU A 98 -2.60 -3.45 16.62
C GLU A 98 -4.12 -3.30 16.51
N TYR A 99 -4.59 -2.34 15.70
CA TYR A 99 -6.02 -2.12 15.49
C TYR A 99 -6.70 -3.32 14.82
N VAL A 100 -6.05 -3.94 13.83
CA VAL A 100 -6.59 -5.13 13.15
C VAL A 100 -6.68 -6.33 14.12
N LEU A 101 -5.73 -6.47 15.04
CA LEU A 101 -5.79 -7.54 16.06
C LEU A 101 -6.99 -7.37 17.01
N GLU A 102 -7.43 -6.15 17.27
CA GLU A 102 -8.65 -5.89 18.06
C GLU A 102 -9.92 -6.41 17.36
N LEU A 103 -9.93 -6.48 16.02
CA LEU A 103 -11.03 -7.05 15.24
C LEU A 103 -11.11 -8.58 15.35
N LYS A 104 -10.09 -9.23 15.94
CA LYS A 104 -10.01 -10.68 16.14
C LYS A 104 -10.27 -11.49 14.87
N PRO A 105 -9.49 -11.26 13.80
CA PRO A 105 -9.67 -12.01 12.57
C PRO A 105 -9.51 -13.51 12.82
N PRO A 106 -10.29 -14.37 12.15
CA PRO A 106 -10.17 -15.80 12.34
C PRO A 106 -8.78 -16.29 11.88
N PRO A 107 -8.18 -17.28 12.61
CA PRO A 107 -6.88 -17.82 12.24
C PRO A 107 -6.99 -18.56 10.89
N ILE A 108 -6.24 -18.09 9.90
CA ILE A 108 -6.29 -18.66 8.54
C ILE A 108 -5.30 -19.83 8.35
N GLY A 109 -4.24 -19.90 9.16
CA GLY A 109 -3.15 -20.86 8.96
C GLY A 109 -3.59 -22.32 9.01
N GLU A 110 -4.46 -22.70 9.97
CA GLU A 110 -4.98 -24.07 10.09
C GLU A 110 -5.85 -24.43 8.89
N ARG A 111 -6.72 -23.52 8.45
CA ARG A 111 -7.59 -23.72 7.28
C ARG A 111 -6.79 -23.86 5.98
N LEU A 112 -5.65 -23.16 5.89
CA LEU A 112 -4.72 -23.32 4.76
C LEU A 112 -4.06 -24.69 4.77
N ALA A 113 -3.59 -25.15 5.93
CA ALA A 113 -3.03 -26.49 6.07
C ALA A 113 -4.05 -27.59 5.72
N GLU A 114 -5.30 -27.46 6.16
CA GLU A 114 -6.41 -28.35 5.79
C GLU A 114 -6.70 -28.34 4.28
N SER A 115 -6.46 -27.19 3.62
CA SER A 115 -6.60 -27.03 2.16
C SER A 115 -5.39 -27.55 1.38
N GLY A 116 -4.39 -28.13 2.06
CA GLY A 116 -3.22 -28.75 1.45
C GLY A 116 -2.00 -27.84 1.30
N TYR A 117 -2.02 -26.61 1.86
CA TYR A 117 -0.85 -25.73 1.85
C TYR A 117 0.22 -26.24 2.82
N GLY A 118 1.42 -26.44 2.31
CA GLY A 118 2.58 -26.80 3.13
C GLY A 118 3.16 -25.58 3.86
N GLY A 119 3.94 -25.82 4.91
CA GLY A 119 4.56 -24.74 5.69
C GLY A 119 5.42 -23.78 4.86
N ARG A 120 6.05 -24.26 3.78
CA ARG A 120 6.81 -23.42 2.85
C ARG A 120 5.89 -22.45 2.09
N GLU A 121 4.74 -22.91 1.63
CA GLU A 121 3.79 -22.08 0.89
C GLU A 121 3.18 -21.02 1.80
N ILE A 122 2.81 -21.40 3.02
CA ILE A 122 2.33 -20.47 4.04
C ILE A 122 3.41 -19.40 4.34
N GLY A 123 4.67 -19.83 4.48
CA GLY A 123 5.82 -18.91 4.62
C GLY A 123 5.93 -17.93 3.45
N ASN A 124 5.77 -18.41 2.22
CA ASN A 124 5.80 -17.58 1.02
C ASN A 124 4.67 -16.53 0.98
N ILE A 125 3.47 -16.89 1.48
CA ILE A 125 2.34 -15.96 1.62
C ILE A 125 2.70 -14.88 2.65
N CYS A 126 3.24 -15.26 3.80
CA CYS A 126 3.67 -14.33 4.83
C CYS A 126 4.74 -13.35 4.31
N GLU A 127 5.76 -13.84 3.61
CA GLU A 127 6.77 -12.99 2.98
C GLU A 127 6.15 -11.97 1.99
N MET A 128 5.16 -12.38 1.21
CA MET A 128 4.49 -11.47 0.29
C MET A 128 3.67 -10.41 1.04
N ILE A 129 3.00 -10.78 2.13
CA ILE A 129 2.28 -9.84 2.99
C ILE A 129 3.25 -8.82 3.60
N GLU A 130 4.43 -9.27 4.07
CA GLU A 130 5.46 -8.38 4.63
C GLU A 130 5.92 -7.31 3.63
N ILE A 131 6.06 -7.65 2.35
CA ILE A 131 6.40 -6.69 1.29
C ILE A 131 5.36 -5.56 1.25
N PHE A 132 4.07 -5.91 1.25
CA PHE A 132 2.99 -4.92 1.18
C PHE A 132 2.79 -4.18 2.50
N SER A 133 2.89 -4.87 3.62
CA SER A 133 2.84 -4.26 4.94
C SER A 133 3.97 -3.24 5.13
N HIS A 134 5.15 -3.48 4.54
CA HIS A 134 6.23 -2.51 4.52
C HIS A 134 5.94 -1.32 3.58
N GLY A 135 5.51 -1.57 2.34
CA GLY A 135 5.53 -0.55 1.28
C GLY A 135 4.25 0.30 1.19
N ASN A 136 3.10 -0.20 1.65
CA ASN A 136 1.84 0.55 1.53
C ASN A 136 1.82 1.83 2.39
N PHE A 137 2.43 1.81 3.57
CA PHE A 137 2.42 2.97 4.46
C PHE A 137 3.25 4.16 3.94
N PRO A 138 4.48 3.99 3.41
CA PRO A 138 5.18 5.07 2.72
C PRO A 138 4.37 5.67 1.57
N TYR A 139 3.71 4.85 0.74
CA TYR A 139 2.86 5.36 -0.34
C TYR A 139 1.64 6.12 0.18
N LEU A 140 1.01 5.66 1.25
CA LEU A 140 -0.09 6.37 1.91
C LEU A 140 0.37 7.73 2.45
N MET A 141 1.55 7.79 3.07
CA MET A 141 2.14 9.04 3.57
C MET A 141 2.42 10.00 2.42
N ILE A 142 3.02 9.54 1.32
CA ILE A 142 3.27 10.35 0.12
C ILE A 142 1.96 10.90 -0.43
N ALA A 143 0.91 10.07 -0.55
CA ALA A 143 -0.39 10.51 -1.03
C ALA A 143 -1.01 11.58 -0.11
N SER A 144 -0.92 11.39 1.21
CA SER A 144 -1.45 12.30 2.22
C SER A 144 -0.70 13.64 2.22
N LEU A 145 0.62 13.61 2.13
CA LEU A 145 1.46 14.81 2.01
C LEU A 145 1.16 15.57 0.72
N THR A 146 1.06 14.85 -0.40
CA THR A 146 0.72 15.44 -1.70
C THR A 146 -0.64 16.14 -1.63
N ARG A 147 -1.65 15.48 -1.05
CA ARG A 147 -2.97 16.08 -0.85
C ARG A 147 -2.88 17.35 0.00
N SER A 148 -2.13 17.32 1.09
CA SER A 148 -1.96 18.48 1.97
C SER A 148 -1.38 19.69 1.21
N VAL A 149 -0.32 19.47 0.42
CA VAL A 149 0.31 20.53 -0.39
C VAL A 149 -0.65 21.08 -1.44
N LEU A 150 -1.37 20.23 -2.15
CA LEU A 150 -2.37 20.64 -3.16
C LEU A 150 -3.53 21.45 -2.55
N LEU A 151 -3.81 21.28 -1.28
CA LEU A 151 -4.82 22.07 -0.53
C LEU A 151 -4.24 23.34 0.11
N GLY A 152 -3.04 23.74 -0.28
CA GLY A 152 -2.39 24.95 0.21
C GLY A 152 -1.58 24.77 1.50
N GLY A 153 -1.36 23.55 1.95
CA GLY A 153 -0.43 23.24 3.02
C GLY A 153 1.01 23.45 2.57
N ALA A 154 1.90 23.62 3.54
CA ALA A 154 3.34 23.69 3.31
C ALA A 154 4.05 22.66 4.18
N PHE A 155 5.19 22.16 3.71
CA PHE A 155 6.09 21.38 4.56
C PHE A 155 6.70 22.29 5.63
N GLY A 156 6.47 21.96 6.89
CA GLY A 156 6.83 22.82 8.03
C GLY A 156 8.29 22.73 8.48
N GLY A 157 9.18 22.15 7.72
CA GLY A 157 10.59 21.95 8.08
C GLY A 157 11.54 21.98 6.89
N ARG A 158 12.83 22.09 7.18
CA ARG A 158 13.89 21.89 6.19
C ARG A 158 14.22 20.40 6.14
N SER A 159 13.84 19.73 5.06
CA SER A 159 14.18 18.31 4.86
C SER A 159 15.69 18.06 4.76
N ASP A 160 16.45 19.11 4.41
CA ASP A 160 17.91 19.04 4.24
C ASP A 160 18.67 18.80 5.56
N ASP A 161 18.05 19.12 6.70
CA ASP A 161 18.63 18.94 8.03
C ASP A 161 18.21 17.62 8.71
N ALA A 162 17.31 16.82 8.11
CA ALA A 162 16.87 15.58 8.68
C ALA A 162 17.92 14.47 8.43
N PRO A 163 18.27 13.67 9.46
CA PRO A 163 19.23 12.58 9.28
C PRO A 163 18.67 11.54 8.29
N LEU A 164 19.51 11.13 7.35
CA LEU A 164 19.17 10.04 6.43
C LEU A 164 18.98 8.74 7.20
N PHE A 165 18.11 7.88 6.68
CA PHE A 165 18.04 6.52 7.15
C PHE A 165 19.17 5.72 6.51
N GLU A 166 20.08 5.21 7.32
CA GLU A 166 21.20 4.38 6.85
C GLU A 166 20.84 2.90 6.98
N GLY A 167 21.11 2.15 5.92
CA GLY A 167 20.94 0.71 5.89
C GLY A 167 19.59 0.25 5.31
N ARG A 168 19.25 -0.99 5.60
CA ARG A 168 18.03 -1.63 5.10
C ARG A 168 16.88 -1.47 6.09
N HIS A 169 15.71 -1.07 5.57
CA HIS A 169 14.45 -1.05 6.31
C HIS A 169 13.37 -1.94 5.68
N ALA A 170 13.61 -2.44 4.47
CA ALA A 170 12.72 -3.41 3.83
C ALA A 170 12.83 -4.79 4.50
N PRO A 171 11.76 -5.61 4.48
CA PRO A 171 11.80 -6.98 4.94
C PRO A 171 12.76 -7.82 4.10
N ASP A 172 13.33 -8.85 4.71
CA ASP A 172 14.18 -9.82 4.02
C ASP A 172 13.31 -10.92 3.45
N VAL A 173 12.98 -10.80 2.16
CA VAL A 173 12.09 -11.74 1.47
C VAL A 173 12.78 -12.34 0.27
N SER A 174 12.54 -13.64 0.05
CA SER A 174 13.12 -14.41 -1.05
C SER A 174 12.15 -14.58 -2.23
N GLN A 175 10.87 -14.24 -2.04
CA GLN A 175 9.85 -14.47 -3.03
C GLN A 175 9.94 -13.50 -4.21
N PRO A 176 9.81 -13.99 -5.47
CA PRO A 176 9.70 -13.11 -6.62
C PRO A 176 8.39 -12.33 -6.57
N PHE A 177 8.51 -11.03 -6.85
CA PHE A 177 7.35 -10.13 -6.95
C PHE A 177 6.63 -10.35 -8.28
N LEU A 178 5.57 -11.16 -8.27
CA LEU A 178 4.77 -11.51 -9.44
C LEU A 178 3.30 -11.20 -9.19
N LEU A 179 2.60 -10.77 -10.23
CA LEU A 179 1.18 -10.40 -10.16
C LEU A 179 0.34 -11.38 -10.99
N MET A 180 -0.80 -11.79 -10.42
CA MET A 180 -1.82 -12.52 -11.14
C MET A 180 -2.72 -11.54 -11.87
N GLU A 181 -2.40 -11.28 -13.13
CA GLU A 181 -3.25 -10.42 -13.96
C GLU A 181 -4.61 -11.07 -14.23
N ARG A 182 -5.66 -10.25 -14.37
CA ARG A 182 -7.03 -10.74 -14.51
C ARG A 182 -7.19 -11.77 -15.62
N HIS A 183 -6.53 -11.57 -16.77
CA HIS A 183 -6.61 -12.47 -17.93
C HIS A 183 -5.88 -13.81 -17.72
N HIS A 184 -5.07 -13.93 -16.71
CA HIS A 184 -4.41 -15.18 -16.29
C HIS A 184 -5.12 -15.87 -15.13
N ALA A 185 -6.01 -15.16 -14.43
CA ALA A 185 -6.74 -15.70 -13.30
C ALA A 185 -7.87 -16.62 -13.75
N ASP A 186 -8.14 -17.67 -12.98
CA ASP A 186 -9.29 -18.54 -13.18
C ASP A 186 -10.62 -17.82 -12.82
N ALA A 187 -11.74 -18.42 -13.20
CA ALA A 187 -13.05 -17.82 -12.98
C ALA A 187 -13.38 -17.55 -11.49
N PRO A 188 -13.05 -18.42 -10.52
CA PRO A 188 -13.22 -18.13 -9.09
C PRO A 188 -12.40 -16.92 -8.65
N THR A 189 -11.13 -16.83 -9.03
CA THR A 189 -10.25 -15.68 -8.68
C THR A 189 -10.76 -14.38 -9.32
N GLN A 190 -11.24 -14.43 -10.57
CA GLN A 190 -11.86 -13.27 -11.21
C GLN A 190 -13.12 -12.80 -10.49
N ALA A 191 -13.94 -13.72 -9.96
CA ALA A 191 -15.10 -13.36 -9.15
C ALA A 191 -14.72 -12.63 -7.86
N VAL A 192 -13.63 -13.05 -7.18
CA VAL A 192 -13.09 -12.33 -6.02
C VAL A 192 -12.61 -10.93 -6.42
N TYR A 193 -11.96 -10.78 -7.56
CA TYR A 193 -11.56 -9.46 -8.07
C TYR A 193 -12.76 -8.54 -8.30
N ASP A 194 -13.85 -9.06 -8.87
CA ASP A 194 -15.07 -8.29 -9.12
C ASP A 194 -15.72 -7.84 -7.80
N ASP A 195 -15.73 -8.73 -6.81
CA ASP A 195 -16.29 -8.42 -5.49
C ASP A 195 -15.42 -7.39 -4.74
N ILE A 196 -14.10 -7.48 -4.81
CA ILE A 196 -13.17 -6.46 -4.28
C ILE A 196 -13.46 -5.09 -4.89
N MET A 197 -13.52 -5.02 -6.21
CA MET A 197 -13.80 -3.76 -6.91
C MET A 197 -15.17 -3.18 -6.53
N ALA A 198 -16.18 -4.02 -6.43
CA ALA A 198 -17.53 -3.61 -6.04
C ALA A 198 -17.58 -3.14 -4.58
N THR A 199 -16.95 -3.88 -3.66
CA THR A 199 -16.95 -3.57 -2.23
C THR A 199 -16.18 -2.29 -1.91
N LEU A 200 -15.01 -2.12 -2.55
CA LEU A 200 -14.14 -0.96 -2.31
C LEU A 200 -14.46 0.25 -3.20
N GLY A 201 -15.34 0.09 -4.20
CA GLY A 201 -15.67 1.14 -5.16
C GLY A 201 -14.50 1.52 -6.07
N LEU A 202 -13.58 0.59 -6.34
CA LEU A 202 -12.38 0.83 -7.14
C LEU A 202 -12.59 0.40 -8.59
N PRO A 203 -12.03 1.14 -9.57
CA PRO A 203 -12.11 0.78 -10.99
C PRO A 203 -11.08 -0.28 -11.41
N PHE A 204 -10.28 -0.79 -10.48
CA PHE A 204 -9.22 -1.77 -10.72
C PHE A 204 -8.95 -2.60 -9.45
N VAL A 205 -8.24 -3.70 -9.61
CA VAL A 205 -7.74 -4.50 -8.49
C VAL A 205 -6.34 -4.04 -8.11
N ASN A 206 -6.13 -3.69 -6.85
CA ASN A 206 -4.83 -3.23 -6.35
C ASN A 206 -3.73 -4.27 -6.51
N THR A 207 -2.49 -3.82 -6.49
CA THR A 207 -1.30 -4.64 -6.69
C THR A 207 -1.16 -5.74 -5.64
N ASP A 208 -1.45 -5.45 -4.39
CA ASP A 208 -1.45 -6.39 -3.28
C ASP A 208 -2.42 -7.57 -3.50
N TYR A 209 -3.66 -7.30 -3.87
CA TYR A 209 -4.63 -8.35 -4.20
C TYR A 209 -4.16 -9.22 -5.38
N ARG A 210 -3.60 -8.61 -6.42
CA ARG A 210 -3.06 -9.37 -7.56
C ARG A 210 -1.85 -10.23 -7.20
N ALA A 211 -1.00 -9.77 -6.30
CA ALA A 211 0.12 -10.56 -5.83
C ALA A 211 -0.33 -11.75 -4.97
N LEU A 212 -1.30 -11.54 -4.06
CA LEU A 212 -1.83 -12.57 -3.17
C LEU A 212 -2.72 -13.59 -3.90
N ALA A 213 -3.34 -13.23 -5.02
CA ALA A 213 -4.14 -14.13 -5.87
C ALA A 213 -3.32 -15.27 -6.50
N ARG A 214 -1.98 -15.25 -6.40
CA ARG A 214 -1.12 -16.39 -6.74
C ARG A 214 -1.39 -17.62 -5.88
N TRP A 215 -2.02 -17.45 -4.73
CA TRP A 215 -2.49 -18.52 -3.83
C TRP A 215 -4.02 -18.45 -3.73
N PRO A 216 -4.75 -19.03 -4.72
CA PRO A 216 -6.18 -18.78 -4.89
C PRO A 216 -7.03 -19.13 -3.66
N SER A 217 -6.75 -20.26 -2.99
CA SER A 217 -7.48 -20.66 -1.79
C SER A 217 -7.25 -19.69 -0.63
N TYR A 218 -5.98 -19.28 -0.40
CA TYR A 218 -5.66 -18.24 0.57
C TYR A 218 -6.40 -16.94 0.24
N PHE A 219 -6.32 -16.50 -1.00
CA PHE A 219 -6.91 -15.23 -1.45
C PHE A 219 -8.43 -15.19 -1.24
N ALA A 220 -9.11 -16.27 -1.61
CA ALA A 220 -10.56 -16.40 -1.40
C ALA A 220 -10.94 -16.43 0.09
N MET A 221 -10.20 -17.18 0.92
CA MET A 221 -10.43 -17.23 2.37
C MET A 221 -10.18 -15.88 3.04
N ALA A 222 -9.05 -15.26 2.74
CA ALA A 222 -8.67 -13.97 3.33
C ALA A 222 -9.67 -12.86 2.97
N TRP A 223 -10.11 -12.82 1.71
CA TRP A 223 -11.12 -11.86 1.30
C TRP A 223 -12.47 -12.14 1.95
N GLY A 224 -12.90 -13.42 2.02
CA GLY A 224 -14.14 -13.80 2.68
C GLY A 224 -14.18 -13.45 4.18
N ASP A 225 -13.03 -13.46 4.86
CA ASP A 225 -12.91 -13.03 6.26
C ASP A 225 -12.89 -11.50 6.41
N LEU A 226 -12.28 -10.80 5.45
CA LEU A 226 -12.09 -9.36 5.49
C LEU A 226 -13.32 -8.57 5.01
N GLN A 227 -14.01 -9.04 3.98
CA GLN A 227 -15.10 -8.35 3.31
C GLN A 227 -16.28 -7.97 4.25
N PRO A 228 -16.67 -8.79 5.25
CA PRO A 228 -17.73 -8.44 6.20
C PRO A 228 -17.32 -7.40 7.26
N SER A 229 -16.01 -7.13 7.42
CA SER A 229 -15.46 -6.23 8.44
C SER A 229 -15.57 -4.77 8.03
#